data_fa45c316badf738ce3824cf79e3bd978
#
_entry.id   fa45c316badf738ce3824cf79e3bd978
#
_cell.length_a   1.000
_cell.length_b   1.000
_cell.length_c   1.000
_cell.angle_alpha   90.00
_cell.angle_beta   90.00
_cell.angle_gamma   90.00
#
_symmetry.space_group_name_H-M   'P 1'
#
loop_
_entity.id
_entity.type
_entity.pdbx_description
1 polymer ?
#
loop_
_entity_poly.entity_id
_entity_poly.type
_entity_poly.pdbx_seq_one_letter_code
_entity_poly.pdbx_strand_id
1 'polypeptide(L)'
;MVPGTIRGVRGRCRVGSVARVQLVTIDDVRAAVPHVADVVRPTPAQLSDTLTRLAGREVWLKPEHLQRTGSFKVRGASHHIRSLPDDGRPVIAASAGNHAQGVALAATQAGRRATVVMPETAPLPKVEATRAYGAVVRLVGLTVDDALAEALSAAADGSAHLVPPFDDPLVIAGQGTVGLELATEAPAVETVLVPVGGGGLLSGVAAALRALRPEVRIVGVEAAGAAAMRASLDAGRATTLDSVHTIADGIALKSPSALTLAHVEALVDDVITVSDEEIGRTLVLVLERCKAVVEPAGVVGLAALLSGRVPGTGPALAVLSGGNVDPLLLGKLIERGLSASGRFVRLRIVVPDRPGALARITGLLAAQGLNVLSVDHHRAGVRVGVDEVEVVFTLETRDPDQRREAVDRLRAEGLHVDLLG
;
A
#
# COMPACT_ATOMS: atom_id res chain seq x y z
N MET A 1 -2.51 -74.66 -28.97
CA MET A 1 -3.12 -73.49 -29.62
C MET A 1 -2.79 -72.28 -28.76
N VAL A 2 -2.03 -71.34 -29.28
CA VAL A 2 -1.31 -70.26 -28.59
C VAL A 2 -2.21 -69.08 -28.30
N PRO A 3 -2.14 -68.41 -27.11
CA PRO A 3 -2.79 -67.11 -26.89
C PRO A 3 -1.86 -65.97 -27.31
N GLY A 4 -2.39 -65.05 -28.08
CA GLY A 4 -1.75 -63.86 -28.58
C GLY A 4 -1.53 -62.80 -27.52
N THR A 5 -0.30 -62.29 -27.44
CA THR A 5 0.17 -61.21 -26.59
C THR A 5 -0.21 -59.86 -27.22
N ILE A 6 -1.03 -59.06 -26.54
CA ILE A 6 -1.31 -57.68 -26.91
C ILE A 6 -0.20 -56.80 -26.25
N ARG A 7 0.68 -56.20 -27.06
CA ARG A 7 1.63 -55.17 -26.63
C ARG A 7 0.90 -53.84 -26.43
N GLY A 8 0.78 -53.40 -25.15
CA GLY A 8 0.35 -52.08 -24.77
C GLY A 8 1.41 -51.03 -25.13
N VAL A 9 1.04 -50.13 -26.05
CA VAL A 9 1.81 -48.91 -26.36
C VAL A 9 1.58 -47.91 -25.21
N ARG A 10 2.53 -47.79 -24.30
CA ARG A 10 2.56 -46.68 -23.34
C ARG A 10 3.05 -45.43 -24.06
N GLY A 11 2.11 -44.61 -24.54
CA GLY A 11 2.37 -43.24 -24.96
C GLY A 11 2.78 -42.41 -23.74
N ARG A 12 4.06 -42.07 -23.62
CA ARG A 12 4.51 -41.00 -22.72
C ARG A 12 3.99 -39.68 -23.28
N CYS A 13 2.95 -39.10 -22.65
CA CYS A 13 2.67 -37.69 -22.81
C CYS A 13 3.92 -36.91 -22.38
N ARG A 14 4.62 -36.30 -23.34
CA ARG A 14 5.61 -35.26 -23.05
C ARG A 14 4.79 -34.05 -22.55
N VAL A 15 4.83 -33.83 -21.23
CA VAL A 15 4.46 -32.54 -20.63
C VAL A 15 5.42 -31.53 -21.26
N GLY A 16 4.87 -30.59 -22.04
CA GLY A 16 5.65 -29.54 -22.66
C GLY A 16 6.50 -28.84 -21.58
N SER A 17 7.78 -28.58 -21.87
CA SER A 17 8.66 -27.83 -21.01
C SER A 17 8.05 -26.43 -20.80
N VAL A 18 7.52 -26.17 -19.60
CA VAL A 18 7.24 -24.81 -19.17
C VAL A 18 8.57 -24.08 -19.24
N ALA A 19 8.68 -23.07 -20.08
CA ALA A 19 9.87 -22.25 -20.17
C ALA A 19 10.19 -21.74 -18.76
N ARG A 20 11.36 -22.10 -18.22
CA ARG A 20 11.77 -21.64 -16.88
C ARG A 20 11.85 -20.11 -16.91
N VAL A 21 11.06 -19.46 -16.07
CA VAL A 21 11.12 -18.02 -15.88
C VAL A 21 12.53 -17.67 -15.38
N GLN A 22 13.22 -16.79 -16.10
CA GLN A 22 14.54 -16.33 -15.68
C GLN A 22 14.39 -15.29 -14.57
N LEU A 23 14.99 -15.54 -13.42
CA LEU A 23 14.99 -14.60 -12.30
C LEU A 23 16.03 -13.50 -12.52
N VAL A 24 15.71 -12.31 -12.03
CA VAL A 24 16.64 -11.19 -11.94
C VAL A 24 17.75 -11.52 -10.95
N THR A 25 18.99 -11.28 -11.36
CA THR A 25 20.20 -11.57 -10.59
C THR A 25 20.74 -10.32 -9.90
N ILE A 26 21.71 -10.50 -9.01
CA ILE A 26 22.43 -9.38 -8.39
C ILE A 26 23.16 -8.52 -9.41
N ASP A 27 23.64 -9.11 -10.51
CA ASP A 27 24.36 -8.36 -11.55
C ASP A 27 23.41 -7.50 -12.36
N ASP A 28 22.17 -7.95 -12.62
CA ASP A 28 21.11 -7.14 -13.20
C ASP A 28 20.78 -5.94 -12.31
N VAL A 29 20.67 -6.17 -10.98
CA VAL A 29 20.42 -5.08 -10.02
C VAL A 29 21.58 -4.08 -9.99
N ARG A 30 22.83 -4.55 -10.02
CA ARG A 30 24.01 -3.67 -10.10
C ARG A 30 24.06 -2.88 -11.41
N ALA A 31 23.65 -3.48 -12.53
CA ALA A 31 23.54 -2.79 -13.80
C ALA A 31 22.49 -1.65 -13.77
N ALA A 32 21.50 -1.71 -12.88
CA ALA A 32 20.53 -0.64 -12.72
C ALA A 32 21.09 0.60 -11.99
N VAL A 33 22.14 0.46 -11.17
CA VAL A 33 22.68 1.55 -10.34
C VAL A 33 23.00 2.82 -11.15
N PRO A 34 23.78 2.80 -12.25
CA PRO A 34 24.07 4.02 -13.01
C PRO A 34 22.80 4.65 -13.63
N HIS A 35 21.76 3.88 -13.88
CA HIS A 35 20.51 4.36 -14.45
C HIS A 35 19.60 5.05 -13.43
N VAL A 36 19.83 4.86 -12.14
CA VAL A 36 19.03 5.48 -11.07
C VAL A 36 19.75 6.58 -10.31
N ALA A 37 21.09 6.59 -10.34
CA ALA A 37 21.94 7.39 -9.46
C ALA A 37 21.69 8.91 -9.48
N ASP A 38 21.38 9.48 -10.64
CA ASP A 38 21.11 10.92 -10.81
C ASP A 38 19.62 11.28 -10.67
N VAL A 39 18.75 10.27 -10.63
CA VAL A 39 17.28 10.46 -10.53
C VAL A 39 16.81 10.26 -9.09
N VAL A 40 17.31 9.25 -8.40
CA VAL A 40 16.85 8.94 -7.04
C VAL A 40 17.48 9.86 -6.01
N ARG A 41 16.73 10.11 -4.94
CA ARG A 41 17.23 10.79 -3.75
C ARG A 41 17.72 9.73 -2.75
N PRO A 42 18.83 9.98 -2.03
CA PRO A 42 19.21 9.12 -0.91
C PRO A 42 18.10 9.04 0.14
N THR A 43 17.74 7.81 0.53
CA THR A 43 16.73 7.52 1.54
C THR A 43 17.32 6.57 2.58
N PRO A 44 18.32 7.02 3.38
CA PRO A 44 19.03 6.13 4.29
C PRO A 44 18.10 5.46 5.30
N ALA A 45 18.41 4.21 5.65
CA ALA A 45 17.70 3.48 6.67
C ALA A 45 17.85 4.16 8.04
N GLN A 46 16.76 4.26 8.80
CA GLN A 46 16.69 5.01 10.05
C GLN A 46 16.18 4.11 11.18
N LEU A 47 16.90 4.06 12.29
CA LEU A 47 16.42 3.43 13.52
C LEU A 47 15.36 4.33 14.18
N SER A 48 14.26 3.75 14.62
CA SER A 48 13.17 4.44 15.30
C SER A 48 13.05 3.99 16.76
N ASP A 49 13.53 4.79 17.69
CA ASP A 49 13.44 4.50 19.13
C ASP A 49 11.99 4.30 19.60
N THR A 50 11.07 5.07 19.04
CA THR A 50 9.65 4.97 19.42
C THR A 50 9.04 3.65 18.95
N LEU A 51 9.30 3.24 17.70
CA LEU A 51 8.80 1.98 17.17
C LEU A 51 9.50 0.78 17.81
N THR A 52 10.78 0.92 18.13
CA THR A 52 11.57 -0.07 18.88
C THR A 52 10.93 -0.37 20.24
N ARG A 53 10.56 0.66 21.00
CA ARG A 53 9.85 0.47 22.28
C ARG A 53 8.48 -0.18 22.12
N LEU A 54 7.74 0.18 21.08
CA LEU A 54 6.39 -0.36 20.82
C LEU A 54 6.44 -1.81 20.33
N ALA A 55 7.41 -2.17 19.52
CA ALA A 55 7.57 -3.51 18.97
C ALA A 55 8.33 -4.46 19.89
N GLY A 56 9.02 -3.95 20.93
CA GLY A 56 9.89 -4.75 21.82
C GLY A 56 11.14 -5.30 21.14
N ARG A 57 11.53 -4.75 19.98
CA ARG A 57 12.71 -5.12 19.18
C ARG A 57 13.18 -3.91 18.37
N GLU A 58 14.44 -3.85 17.96
CA GLU A 58 14.90 -2.76 17.09
C GLU A 58 14.12 -2.70 15.79
N VAL A 59 13.60 -1.50 15.47
CA VAL A 59 12.83 -1.22 14.25
C VAL A 59 13.51 -0.16 13.41
N TRP A 60 13.92 -0.57 12.23
CA TRP A 60 14.47 0.28 11.19
C TRP A 60 13.42 0.59 10.12
N LEU A 61 13.52 1.76 9.51
CA LEU A 61 12.64 2.20 8.43
C LEU A 61 13.48 2.56 7.19
N LYS A 62 13.09 2.04 6.02
CA LYS A 62 13.62 2.50 4.72
C LYS A 62 12.60 3.48 4.12
N PRO A 63 12.88 4.80 4.14
CA PRO A 63 11.87 5.83 3.87
C PRO A 63 11.72 6.14 2.36
N GLU A 64 11.35 5.18 1.53
CA GLU A 64 11.09 5.39 0.09
C GLU A 64 9.91 6.33 -0.20
N HIS A 65 9.07 6.64 0.79
CA HIS A 65 8.06 7.70 0.70
C HIS A 65 8.69 9.11 0.56
N LEU A 66 9.97 9.28 0.89
CA LEU A 66 10.71 10.54 0.71
C LEU A 66 11.40 10.64 -0.65
N GLN A 67 11.25 9.67 -1.53
CA GLN A 67 11.78 9.70 -2.89
C GLN A 67 11.21 10.88 -3.70
N ARG A 68 11.89 11.32 -4.77
CA ARG A 68 11.52 12.50 -5.57
C ARG A 68 10.06 12.52 -6.04
N THR A 69 9.50 11.33 -6.35
CA THR A 69 8.09 11.18 -6.74
C THR A 69 7.21 10.68 -5.59
N GLY A 70 7.71 10.73 -4.35
CA GLY A 70 6.98 10.25 -3.20
C GLY A 70 6.88 8.71 -3.10
N SER A 71 7.66 7.94 -3.89
CA SER A 71 7.69 6.48 -3.82
C SER A 71 8.89 5.87 -4.54
N PHE A 72 9.18 4.60 -4.25
CA PHE A 72 10.24 3.80 -4.87
C PHE A 72 10.11 3.64 -6.40
N LYS A 73 8.92 3.86 -6.96
CA LYS A 73 8.57 3.55 -8.37
C LYS A 73 9.52 4.19 -9.40
N VAL A 74 10.08 5.34 -9.07
CA VAL A 74 11.03 6.04 -9.94
C VAL A 74 12.28 5.20 -10.25
N ARG A 75 12.70 4.30 -9.37
CA ARG A 75 13.89 3.44 -9.52
C ARG A 75 13.73 2.49 -10.71
N GLY A 76 12.69 1.65 -10.70
CA GLY A 76 12.42 0.72 -11.79
C GLY A 76 12.04 1.42 -13.09
N ALA A 77 11.27 2.51 -13.03
CA ALA A 77 10.95 3.31 -14.20
C ALA A 77 12.21 3.89 -14.87
N SER A 78 13.16 4.42 -14.09
CA SER A 78 14.41 4.98 -14.62
C SER A 78 15.26 3.91 -15.27
N HIS A 79 15.45 2.76 -14.64
CA HIS A 79 16.24 1.68 -15.23
C HIS A 79 15.59 1.15 -16.50
N HIS A 80 14.31 0.87 -16.51
CA HIS A 80 13.60 0.40 -17.70
C HIS A 80 13.73 1.40 -18.86
N ILE A 81 13.37 2.68 -18.63
CA ILE A 81 13.36 3.70 -19.69
C ILE A 81 14.74 3.95 -20.28
N ARG A 82 15.81 3.96 -19.47
CA ARG A 82 17.19 4.15 -19.92
C ARG A 82 17.79 2.93 -20.62
N SER A 83 17.19 1.76 -20.42
CA SER A 83 17.58 0.53 -21.12
C SER A 83 16.88 0.36 -22.48
N LEU A 84 15.89 1.19 -22.80
CA LEU A 84 15.21 1.15 -24.10
C LEU A 84 16.11 1.65 -25.23
N PRO A 85 15.95 1.13 -26.46
CA PRO A 85 16.69 1.60 -27.63
C PRO A 85 16.42 3.09 -27.90
N ASP A 86 17.43 3.81 -28.35
CA ASP A 86 17.30 5.23 -28.73
C ASP A 86 16.77 5.35 -30.17
N ASP A 87 15.51 5.06 -30.34
CA ASP A 87 14.79 5.03 -31.62
C ASP A 87 13.79 6.19 -31.78
N GLY A 88 13.83 7.17 -30.86
CA GLY A 88 12.97 8.36 -30.89
C GLY A 88 11.52 8.11 -30.45
N ARG A 89 11.12 6.86 -30.18
CA ARG A 89 9.76 6.55 -29.73
C ARG A 89 9.52 7.05 -28.31
N PRO A 90 8.32 7.57 -28.01
CA PRO A 90 7.94 7.94 -26.67
C PRO A 90 7.74 6.68 -25.79
N VAL A 91 7.66 6.89 -24.48
CA VAL A 91 7.21 5.85 -23.55
C VAL A 91 5.75 6.07 -23.21
N ILE A 92 5.05 4.97 -22.89
CA ILE A 92 3.65 4.98 -22.44
C ILE A 92 3.49 4.11 -21.19
N ALA A 93 2.65 4.54 -20.25
CA ALA A 93 2.28 3.77 -19.08
C ALA A 93 0.80 3.96 -18.76
N ALA A 94 0.18 2.97 -18.12
CA ALA A 94 -1.16 3.08 -17.56
C ALA A 94 -1.07 3.07 -16.03
N SER A 95 -1.44 4.17 -15.39
CA SER A 95 -1.49 4.26 -13.91
C SER A 95 -2.03 5.62 -13.48
N ALA A 96 -2.87 5.63 -12.44
CA ALA A 96 -3.30 6.84 -11.76
C ALA A 96 -2.59 7.06 -10.41
N GLY A 97 -1.46 6.38 -10.14
CA GLY A 97 -0.76 6.41 -8.85
C GLY A 97 0.75 6.64 -8.96
N ASN A 98 1.48 6.01 -8.07
CA ASN A 98 2.94 6.15 -7.93
C ASN A 98 3.72 5.82 -9.21
N HIS A 99 3.26 4.84 -9.99
CA HIS A 99 3.91 4.45 -11.23
C HIS A 99 3.84 5.57 -12.28
N ALA A 100 2.70 6.24 -12.39
CA ALA A 100 2.51 7.39 -13.28
C ALA A 100 3.56 8.48 -13.07
N GLN A 101 3.73 8.91 -11.83
CA GLN A 101 4.69 9.94 -11.45
C GLN A 101 6.14 9.47 -11.64
N GLY A 102 6.42 8.20 -11.30
CA GLY A 102 7.73 7.57 -11.50
C GLY A 102 8.14 7.56 -12.97
N VAL A 103 7.23 7.15 -13.86
CA VAL A 103 7.46 7.14 -15.33
C VAL A 103 7.63 8.56 -15.87
N ALA A 104 6.78 9.51 -15.45
CA ALA A 104 6.86 10.90 -15.90
C ALA A 104 8.22 11.53 -15.58
N LEU A 105 8.68 11.42 -14.33
CA LEU A 105 10.00 11.95 -13.93
C LEU A 105 11.14 11.22 -14.64
N ALA A 106 11.11 9.89 -14.68
CA ALA A 106 12.17 9.08 -15.28
C ALA A 106 12.33 9.37 -16.78
N ALA A 107 11.22 9.51 -17.51
CA ALA A 107 11.23 9.85 -18.92
C ALA A 107 11.79 11.27 -19.15
N THR A 108 11.36 12.25 -18.38
CA THR A 108 11.85 13.63 -18.44
C THR A 108 13.36 13.69 -18.20
N GLN A 109 13.86 12.97 -17.19
CA GLN A 109 15.30 12.90 -16.89
C GLN A 109 16.10 12.14 -17.96
N ALA A 110 15.46 11.23 -18.71
CA ALA A 110 16.07 10.54 -19.83
C ALA A 110 15.92 11.29 -21.19
N GLY A 111 15.34 12.50 -21.18
CA GLY A 111 15.08 13.27 -22.41
C GLY A 111 14.03 12.63 -23.34
N ARG A 112 13.18 11.73 -22.82
CA ARG A 112 12.14 11.04 -23.59
C ARG A 112 10.76 11.63 -23.33
N ARG A 113 9.92 11.66 -24.37
CA ARG A 113 8.50 12.00 -24.22
C ARG A 113 7.77 10.87 -23.51
N ALA A 114 6.90 11.18 -22.57
CA ALA A 114 6.06 10.22 -21.86
C ALA A 114 4.58 10.54 -22.04
N THR A 115 3.78 9.51 -22.30
CA THR A 115 2.32 9.55 -22.18
C THR A 115 1.90 8.64 -21.04
N VAL A 116 1.09 9.17 -20.12
CA VAL A 116 0.48 8.38 -19.04
C VAL A 116 -1.02 8.35 -19.26
N VAL A 117 -1.54 7.14 -19.43
CA VAL A 117 -2.98 6.90 -19.59
C VAL A 117 -3.58 6.67 -18.21
N MET A 118 -4.64 7.41 -17.89
CA MET A 118 -5.37 7.33 -16.62
C MET A 118 -6.86 7.18 -16.90
N PRO A 119 -7.63 6.54 -16.02
CA PRO A 119 -9.09 6.59 -16.12
C PRO A 119 -9.62 8.02 -15.96
N GLU A 120 -10.76 8.32 -16.55
CA GLU A 120 -11.42 9.64 -16.43
C GLU A 120 -11.81 9.98 -14.98
N THR A 121 -11.94 8.95 -14.15
CA THR A 121 -12.22 9.05 -12.71
C THR A 121 -10.99 9.35 -11.86
N ALA A 122 -9.80 9.47 -12.45
CA ALA A 122 -8.57 9.71 -11.71
C ALA A 122 -8.63 11.03 -10.92
N PRO A 123 -8.21 11.05 -9.63
CA PRO A 123 -8.21 12.27 -8.82
C PRO A 123 -7.36 13.38 -9.47
N LEU A 124 -7.91 14.58 -9.57
CA LEU A 124 -7.24 15.72 -10.20
C LEU A 124 -5.83 15.99 -9.66
N PRO A 125 -5.56 15.93 -8.34
CA PRO A 125 -4.20 16.10 -7.82
C PRO A 125 -3.18 15.09 -8.38
N LYS A 126 -3.59 13.83 -8.62
CA LYS A 126 -2.72 12.80 -9.21
C LYS A 126 -2.42 13.09 -10.69
N VAL A 127 -3.42 13.60 -11.43
CA VAL A 127 -3.27 14.03 -12.82
C VAL A 127 -2.29 15.22 -12.91
N GLU A 128 -2.48 16.22 -12.09
CA GLU A 128 -1.63 17.43 -12.07
C GLU A 128 -0.20 17.12 -11.64
N ALA A 129 -0.01 16.29 -10.61
CA ALA A 129 1.31 15.85 -10.19
C ALA A 129 2.07 15.14 -11.32
N THR A 130 1.38 14.28 -12.09
CA THR A 130 1.99 13.57 -13.22
C THR A 130 2.38 14.54 -14.35
N ARG A 131 1.51 15.52 -14.66
CA ARG A 131 1.82 16.58 -15.63
C ARG A 131 3.00 17.45 -15.21
N ALA A 132 3.08 17.78 -13.92
CA ALA A 132 4.18 18.58 -13.35
C ALA A 132 5.54 17.89 -13.50
N TYR A 133 5.59 16.55 -13.58
CA TYR A 133 6.80 15.78 -13.90
C TYR A 133 7.09 15.69 -15.41
N GLY A 134 6.30 16.33 -16.29
CA GLY A 134 6.58 16.48 -17.72
C GLY A 134 5.87 15.45 -18.62
N ALA A 135 5.00 14.59 -18.12
CA ALA A 135 4.25 13.66 -18.97
C ALA A 135 2.98 14.28 -19.54
N VAL A 136 2.60 13.86 -20.74
CA VAL A 136 1.26 14.06 -21.29
C VAL A 136 0.31 13.07 -20.61
N VAL A 137 -0.75 13.57 -19.98
CA VAL A 137 -1.78 12.70 -19.37
C VAL A 137 -2.96 12.62 -20.34
N ARG A 138 -3.31 11.37 -20.72
CA ARG A 138 -4.52 11.04 -21.49
C ARG A 138 -5.53 10.36 -20.56
N LEU A 139 -6.73 10.89 -20.52
CA LEU A 139 -7.83 10.32 -19.76
C LEU A 139 -8.64 9.40 -20.68
N VAL A 140 -8.77 8.11 -20.34
CA VAL A 140 -9.40 7.09 -21.18
C VAL A 140 -10.16 6.08 -20.32
N GLY A 141 -11.45 5.90 -20.60
CA GLY A 141 -12.30 4.93 -19.92
C GLY A 141 -12.57 5.27 -18.46
N LEU A 142 -13.19 4.35 -17.75
CA LEU A 142 -13.61 4.53 -16.36
C LEU A 142 -12.73 3.77 -15.36
N THR A 143 -11.96 2.79 -15.83
CA THR A 143 -11.16 1.88 -15.01
C THR A 143 -9.68 1.91 -15.37
N VAL A 144 -8.85 1.43 -14.48
CA VAL A 144 -7.40 1.23 -14.75
C VAL A 144 -7.19 0.20 -15.87
N ASP A 145 -8.09 -0.77 -16.00
CA ASP A 145 -8.02 -1.79 -17.05
C ASP A 145 -8.28 -1.18 -18.44
N ASP A 146 -9.19 -0.19 -18.55
CA ASP A 146 -9.41 0.56 -19.80
C ASP A 146 -8.17 1.36 -20.19
N ALA A 147 -7.55 2.04 -19.23
CA ALA A 147 -6.33 2.78 -19.43
C ALA A 147 -5.15 1.86 -19.84
N LEU A 148 -5.08 0.65 -19.27
CA LEU A 148 -4.08 -0.35 -19.61
C LEU A 148 -4.28 -0.88 -21.04
N ALA A 149 -5.52 -1.15 -21.45
CA ALA A 149 -5.83 -1.61 -22.80
C ALA A 149 -5.35 -0.60 -23.87
N GLU A 150 -5.56 0.71 -23.63
CA GLU A 150 -5.07 1.78 -24.50
C GLU A 150 -3.54 1.81 -24.56
N ALA A 151 -2.86 1.70 -23.41
CA ALA A 151 -1.39 1.69 -23.37
C ALA A 151 -0.80 0.46 -24.07
N LEU A 152 -1.42 -0.72 -23.92
CA LEU A 152 -1.03 -1.94 -24.61
C LEU A 152 -1.25 -1.84 -26.12
N SER A 153 -2.33 -1.20 -26.58
CA SER A 153 -2.60 -0.96 -27.99
C SER A 153 -1.49 -0.11 -28.63
N ALA A 154 -1.10 0.99 -27.99
CA ALA A 154 -0.01 1.86 -28.47
C ALA A 154 1.37 1.17 -28.47
N ALA A 155 1.58 0.24 -27.55
CA ALA A 155 2.80 -0.59 -27.56
C ALA A 155 2.79 -1.63 -28.68
N ALA A 156 1.62 -2.25 -28.93
CA ALA A 156 1.47 -3.30 -29.95
C ALA A 156 1.59 -2.77 -31.38
N ASP A 157 1.13 -1.55 -31.66
CA ASP A 157 1.29 -0.90 -32.96
C ASP A 157 2.69 -0.29 -33.17
N GLY A 158 3.56 -0.35 -32.17
CA GLY A 158 4.92 0.15 -32.21
C GLY A 158 5.05 1.66 -32.08
N SER A 159 3.99 2.39 -31.74
CA SER A 159 4.02 3.85 -31.60
C SER A 159 4.69 4.34 -30.32
N ALA A 160 4.78 3.48 -29.28
CA ALA A 160 5.41 3.79 -28.01
C ALA A 160 6.02 2.55 -27.34
N HIS A 161 6.95 2.76 -26.42
CA HIS A 161 7.46 1.71 -25.53
C HIS A 161 6.61 1.68 -24.23
N LEU A 162 6.02 0.53 -23.93
CA LEU A 162 5.31 0.33 -22.66
C LEU A 162 6.29 0.29 -21.49
N VAL A 163 5.98 1.00 -20.43
CA VAL A 163 6.68 0.91 -19.12
C VAL A 163 5.76 0.22 -18.13
N PRO A 164 5.94 -1.08 -17.86
CA PRO A 164 5.07 -1.81 -16.95
C PRO A 164 5.33 -1.45 -15.48
N PRO A 165 4.32 -1.56 -14.60
CA PRO A 165 4.44 -1.15 -13.19
C PRO A 165 5.27 -2.11 -12.32
N PHE A 166 5.44 -3.37 -12.72
CA PHE A 166 6.15 -4.41 -11.95
C PHE A 166 6.57 -5.65 -12.76
N ASP A 167 5.82 -6.02 -13.82
CA ASP A 167 6.01 -7.25 -14.59
C ASP A 167 7.04 -7.05 -15.71
N ASP A 168 8.28 -6.84 -15.31
CA ASP A 168 9.39 -6.64 -16.24
C ASP A 168 10.73 -6.82 -15.51
N PRO A 169 11.72 -7.55 -16.06
CA PRO A 169 13.01 -7.78 -15.42
C PRO A 169 13.78 -6.49 -15.12
N LEU A 170 13.74 -5.50 -16.02
CA LEU A 170 14.43 -4.23 -15.84
C LEU A 170 13.76 -3.41 -14.72
N VAL A 171 12.42 -3.42 -14.66
CA VAL A 171 11.70 -2.77 -13.55
C VAL A 171 12.07 -3.42 -12.23
N ILE A 172 12.04 -4.76 -12.15
CA ILE A 172 12.44 -5.51 -10.94
C ILE A 172 13.88 -5.19 -10.55
N ALA A 173 14.81 -5.20 -11.48
CA ALA A 173 16.22 -4.88 -11.24
C ALA A 173 16.40 -3.46 -10.69
N GLY A 174 15.72 -2.48 -11.28
CA GLY A 174 15.72 -1.10 -10.78
C GLY A 174 15.20 -0.98 -9.33
N GLN A 175 14.12 -1.70 -8.98
CA GLN A 175 13.60 -1.77 -7.60
C GLN A 175 14.59 -2.47 -6.66
N GLY A 176 15.37 -3.41 -7.16
CA GLY A 176 16.42 -4.12 -6.41
C GLY A 176 17.51 -3.21 -5.85
N THR A 177 17.68 -2.01 -6.40
CA THR A 177 18.63 -1.02 -5.85
C THR A 177 18.30 -0.62 -4.40
N VAL A 178 17.03 -0.73 -3.97
CA VAL A 178 16.66 -0.61 -2.55
C VAL A 178 17.33 -1.70 -1.72
N GLY A 179 17.34 -2.94 -2.22
CA GLY A 179 18.01 -4.07 -1.54
C GLY A 179 19.53 -3.92 -1.44
N LEU A 180 20.18 -3.31 -2.47
CA LEU A 180 21.62 -2.97 -2.39
C LEU A 180 21.90 -1.97 -1.27
N GLU A 181 21.08 -0.92 -1.16
CA GLU A 181 21.19 0.08 -0.11
C GLU A 181 20.98 -0.55 1.27
N LEU A 182 19.95 -1.40 1.44
CA LEU A 182 19.65 -2.08 2.70
C LEU A 182 20.79 -2.99 3.17
N ALA A 183 21.46 -3.68 2.26
CA ALA A 183 22.57 -4.57 2.61
C ALA A 183 23.73 -3.85 3.29
N THR A 184 23.91 -2.54 3.02
CA THR A 184 24.99 -1.71 3.57
C THR A 184 24.54 -0.78 4.69
N GLU A 185 23.32 -0.23 4.59
CA GLU A 185 22.81 0.76 5.54
C GLU A 185 22.34 0.17 6.86
N ALA A 186 21.86 -1.10 6.85
CA ALA A 186 21.31 -1.73 8.03
C ALA A 186 21.90 -3.16 8.24
N PRO A 187 23.22 -3.26 8.49
CA PRO A 187 23.90 -4.55 8.52
C PRO A 187 23.49 -5.47 9.70
N ALA A 188 22.89 -4.91 10.76
CA ALA A 188 22.41 -5.68 11.90
C ALA A 188 20.99 -6.24 11.72
N VAL A 189 20.27 -5.84 10.67
CA VAL A 189 18.88 -6.26 10.46
C VAL A 189 18.81 -7.75 10.10
N GLU A 190 17.94 -8.46 10.80
CA GLU A 190 17.68 -9.90 10.61
C GLU A 190 16.41 -10.17 9.79
N THR A 191 15.46 -9.23 9.78
CA THR A 191 14.18 -9.37 9.06
C THR A 191 13.87 -8.10 8.26
N VAL A 192 13.57 -8.24 6.97
CA VAL A 192 13.15 -7.14 6.10
C VAL A 192 11.71 -7.38 5.65
N LEU A 193 10.83 -6.39 5.88
CA LEU A 193 9.43 -6.41 5.49
C LEU A 193 9.20 -5.48 4.32
N VAL A 194 8.62 -6.03 3.25
CA VAL A 194 8.43 -5.31 1.97
C VAL A 194 6.95 -5.36 1.57
N PRO A 195 6.32 -4.20 1.28
CA PRO A 195 4.96 -4.17 0.74
C PRO A 195 4.82 -4.93 -0.58
N VAL A 196 3.73 -5.69 -0.74
CA VAL A 196 3.45 -6.50 -1.94
C VAL A 196 2.12 -6.10 -2.56
N GLY A 197 2.19 -5.62 -3.80
CA GLY A 197 1.08 -5.60 -4.74
C GLY A 197 1.39 -6.60 -5.85
N GLY A 198 1.85 -6.12 -7.02
CA GLY A 198 2.28 -7.00 -8.12
C GLY A 198 3.62 -7.74 -7.88
N GLY A 199 4.32 -7.48 -6.79
CA GLY A 199 5.53 -8.21 -6.40
C GLY A 199 6.86 -7.61 -6.88
N GLY A 200 6.86 -6.58 -7.74
CA GLY A 200 8.10 -6.08 -8.35
C GLY A 200 9.13 -5.52 -7.36
N LEU A 201 8.69 -4.78 -6.32
CA LEU A 201 9.60 -4.30 -5.27
C LEU A 201 10.17 -5.46 -4.45
N LEU A 202 9.29 -6.37 -3.99
CA LEU A 202 9.70 -7.53 -3.21
C LEU A 202 10.69 -8.40 -3.98
N SER A 203 10.41 -8.68 -5.27
CA SER A 203 11.29 -9.45 -6.16
C SER A 203 12.68 -8.83 -6.28
N GLY A 204 12.76 -7.53 -6.53
CA GLY A 204 14.03 -6.82 -6.67
C GLY A 204 14.83 -6.77 -5.38
N VAL A 205 14.18 -6.41 -4.25
CA VAL A 205 14.81 -6.41 -2.92
C VAL A 205 15.32 -7.81 -2.55
N ALA A 206 14.50 -8.84 -2.81
CA ALA A 206 14.87 -10.23 -2.53
C ALA A 206 16.06 -10.69 -3.39
N ALA A 207 16.10 -10.36 -4.68
CA ALA A 207 17.23 -10.68 -5.56
C ALA A 207 18.56 -10.11 -5.04
N ALA A 208 18.55 -8.86 -4.56
CA ALA A 208 19.73 -8.23 -3.99
C ALA A 208 20.11 -8.82 -2.63
N LEU A 209 19.15 -8.95 -1.70
CA LEU A 209 19.45 -9.43 -0.34
C LEU A 209 19.84 -10.91 -0.31
N ARG A 210 19.23 -11.78 -1.10
CA ARG A 210 19.65 -13.20 -1.13
C ARG A 210 21.09 -13.39 -1.60
N ALA A 211 21.56 -12.52 -2.49
CA ALA A 211 22.94 -12.57 -2.96
C ALA A 211 23.95 -11.98 -1.96
N LEU A 212 23.57 -10.92 -1.23
CA LEU A 212 24.48 -10.16 -0.37
C LEU A 212 24.36 -10.54 1.11
N ARG A 213 23.16 -10.90 1.56
CA ARG A 213 22.79 -11.17 2.94
C ARG A 213 21.85 -12.39 3.00
N PRO A 214 22.30 -13.60 2.63
CA PRO A 214 21.44 -14.78 2.52
C PRO A 214 20.79 -15.18 3.86
N GLU A 215 21.33 -14.75 4.97
CA GLU A 215 20.82 -15.00 6.33
C GLU A 215 19.61 -14.12 6.69
N VAL A 216 19.39 -13.01 6.00
CA VAL A 216 18.28 -12.11 6.30
C VAL A 216 16.95 -12.73 5.89
N ARG A 217 16.00 -12.74 6.81
CA ARG A 217 14.62 -13.15 6.52
C ARG A 217 13.90 -12.06 5.73
N ILE A 218 13.32 -12.43 4.60
CA ILE A 218 12.57 -11.52 3.72
C ILE A 218 11.09 -11.88 3.77
N VAL A 219 10.26 -10.93 4.21
CA VAL A 219 8.82 -11.13 4.37
C VAL A 219 8.07 -10.13 3.50
N GLY A 220 7.26 -10.65 2.58
CA GLY A 220 6.29 -9.86 1.84
C GLY A 220 5.07 -9.57 2.70
N VAL A 221 4.49 -8.36 2.58
CA VAL A 221 3.26 -8.01 3.32
C VAL A 221 2.22 -7.44 2.37
N GLU A 222 1.04 -8.09 2.34
CA GLU A 222 -0.13 -7.69 1.57
C GLU A 222 -1.23 -7.14 2.48
N ALA A 223 -2.14 -6.34 1.91
CA ALA A 223 -3.42 -6.08 2.56
C ALA A 223 -4.33 -7.30 2.46
N ALA A 224 -5.01 -7.68 3.54
CA ALA A 224 -5.87 -8.87 3.59
C ALA A 224 -6.98 -8.85 2.51
N GLY A 225 -7.48 -7.66 2.16
CA GLY A 225 -8.47 -7.48 1.09
C GLY A 225 -7.88 -7.50 -0.33
N ALA A 226 -6.56 -7.73 -0.50
CA ALA A 226 -5.84 -7.77 -1.77
C ALA A 226 -4.69 -8.78 -1.75
N ALA A 227 -4.89 -9.97 -1.16
CA ALA A 227 -3.85 -10.97 -0.91
C ALA A 227 -3.63 -11.90 -2.13
N ALA A 228 -3.34 -11.32 -3.30
CA ALA A 228 -3.21 -12.06 -4.54
C ALA A 228 -1.92 -12.90 -4.62
N MET A 229 -0.82 -12.42 -4.06
CA MET A 229 0.45 -13.16 -4.00
C MET A 229 0.32 -14.35 -3.06
N ARG A 230 -0.26 -14.18 -1.86
CA ARG A 230 -0.50 -15.29 -0.92
C ARG A 230 -1.38 -16.36 -1.54
N ALA A 231 -2.49 -15.98 -2.16
CA ALA A 231 -3.39 -16.90 -2.86
C ALA A 231 -2.67 -17.65 -4.00
N SER A 232 -1.75 -16.97 -4.71
CA SER A 232 -0.97 -17.57 -5.79
C SER A 232 0.07 -18.56 -5.28
N LEU A 233 0.74 -18.26 -4.17
CA LEU A 233 1.66 -19.18 -3.49
C LEU A 233 0.93 -20.43 -3.00
N ASP A 234 -0.24 -20.29 -2.38
CA ASP A 234 -1.04 -21.41 -1.90
C ASP A 234 -1.54 -22.30 -3.05
N ALA A 235 -1.83 -21.69 -4.22
CA ALA A 235 -2.26 -22.40 -5.41
C ALA A 235 -1.11 -22.97 -6.27
N GLY A 236 0.15 -22.57 -6.01
CA GLY A 236 1.33 -22.93 -6.82
C GLY A 236 1.28 -22.37 -8.26
N ARG A 237 0.52 -21.32 -8.50
CA ARG A 237 0.38 -20.64 -9.81
C ARG A 237 -0.19 -19.23 -9.63
N ALA A 238 0.11 -18.33 -10.56
CA ALA A 238 -0.50 -17.01 -10.57
C ALA A 238 -2.04 -17.12 -10.58
N THR A 239 -2.67 -16.55 -9.57
CA THR A 239 -4.10 -16.60 -9.32
C THR A 239 -4.67 -15.19 -9.33
N THR A 240 -5.80 -15.01 -10.01
CA THR A 240 -6.52 -13.74 -10.06
C THR A 240 -7.66 -13.76 -9.03
N LEU A 241 -7.72 -12.76 -8.15
CA LEU A 241 -8.80 -12.56 -7.19
C LEU A 241 -10.06 -12.06 -7.91
N ASP A 242 -11.22 -12.50 -7.49
CA ASP A 242 -12.52 -12.03 -8.03
C ASP A 242 -12.73 -10.54 -7.73
N SER A 243 -12.40 -10.12 -6.51
CA SER A 243 -12.53 -8.74 -6.05
C SER A 243 -11.39 -8.33 -5.15
N VAL A 244 -11.15 -7.02 -5.06
CA VAL A 244 -10.14 -6.41 -4.19
C VAL A 244 -10.79 -5.27 -3.43
N HIS A 245 -10.67 -5.29 -2.10
CA HIS A 245 -11.21 -4.26 -1.22
C HIS A 245 -10.20 -3.93 -0.12
N THR A 246 -9.51 -2.81 -0.25
CA THR A 246 -8.57 -2.30 0.75
C THR A 246 -8.36 -0.80 0.61
N ILE A 247 -8.00 -0.15 1.72
CA ILE A 247 -7.55 1.25 1.73
C ILE A 247 -6.14 1.42 1.15
N ALA A 248 -5.39 0.33 0.98
CA ALA A 248 -4.02 0.32 0.46
C ALA A 248 -4.02 0.25 -1.09
N ASP A 249 -4.52 1.30 -1.75
CA ASP A 249 -4.71 1.39 -3.20
C ASP A 249 -3.42 1.13 -4.01
N GLY A 250 -2.26 1.53 -3.50
CA GLY A 250 -0.95 1.31 -4.13
C GLY A 250 -0.54 -0.15 -4.26
N ILE A 251 -1.18 -1.07 -3.52
CA ILE A 251 -0.95 -2.53 -3.58
C ILE A 251 -2.23 -3.32 -3.89
N ALA A 252 -3.33 -2.66 -4.23
CA ALA A 252 -4.63 -3.26 -4.52
C ALA A 252 -4.67 -3.88 -5.93
N LEU A 253 -3.96 -4.97 -6.12
CA LEU A 253 -3.88 -5.69 -7.39
C LEU A 253 -4.58 -7.05 -7.32
N LYS A 254 -5.23 -7.44 -8.42
CA LYS A 254 -5.96 -8.72 -8.50
C LYS A 254 -5.07 -9.93 -8.70
N SER A 255 -3.86 -9.75 -9.27
CA SER A 255 -3.00 -10.88 -9.61
C SER A 255 -1.53 -10.46 -9.65
N PRO A 256 -0.59 -11.28 -9.16
CA PRO A 256 0.82 -11.17 -9.53
C PRO A 256 1.03 -11.63 -10.97
N SER A 257 2.22 -11.36 -11.52
CA SER A 257 2.66 -11.99 -12.77
C SER A 257 3.36 -13.34 -12.50
N ALA A 258 3.52 -14.14 -13.55
CA ALA A 258 4.32 -15.36 -13.45
C ALA A 258 5.79 -15.06 -13.09
N LEU A 259 6.32 -13.93 -13.57
CA LEU A 259 7.69 -13.48 -13.28
C LEU A 259 7.87 -13.15 -11.81
N THR A 260 6.99 -12.31 -11.23
CA THR A 260 7.10 -11.91 -9.83
C THR A 260 6.78 -13.06 -8.87
N LEU A 261 5.82 -13.93 -9.22
CA LEU A 261 5.54 -15.13 -8.44
C LEU A 261 6.76 -16.05 -8.36
N ALA A 262 7.43 -16.31 -9.50
CA ALA A 262 8.64 -17.15 -9.52
C ALA A 262 9.78 -16.57 -8.66
N HIS A 263 9.94 -15.24 -8.61
CA HIS A 263 10.90 -14.59 -7.71
C HIS A 263 10.53 -14.81 -6.25
N VAL A 264 9.25 -14.61 -5.89
CA VAL A 264 8.78 -14.75 -4.52
C VAL A 264 8.91 -16.19 -4.05
N GLU A 265 8.51 -17.18 -4.86
CA GLU A 265 8.70 -18.61 -4.54
C GLU A 265 10.16 -19.00 -4.31
N ALA A 266 11.08 -18.42 -5.07
CA ALA A 266 12.49 -18.78 -5.01
C ALA A 266 13.30 -18.04 -3.93
N LEU A 267 12.92 -16.79 -3.61
CA LEU A 267 13.79 -15.84 -2.89
C LEU A 267 13.20 -15.31 -1.58
N VAL A 268 11.89 -15.46 -1.34
CA VAL A 268 11.19 -14.87 -0.19
C VAL A 268 10.84 -15.96 0.82
N ASP A 269 10.96 -15.66 2.11
CA ASP A 269 10.73 -16.65 3.16
C ASP A 269 9.26 -16.81 3.50
N ASP A 270 8.48 -15.71 3.39
CA ASP A 270 7.05 -15.72 3.70
C ASP A 270 6.33 -14.54 3.08
N VAL A 271 5.02 -14.68 2.87
CA VAL A 271 4.11 -13.59 2.52
C VAL A 271 2.94 -13.62 3.49
N ILE A 272 2.77 -12.54 4.25
CA ILE A 272 1.73 -12.42 5.28
C ILE A 272 0.78 -11.27 4.96
N THR A 273 -0.36 -11.23 5.64
CA THR A 273 -1.39 -10.21 5.40
C THR A 273 -1.66 -9.38 6.64
N VAL A 274 -2.08 -8.13 6.43
CA VAL A 274 -2.57 -7.21 7.47
C VAL A 274 -3.94 -6.66 7.08
N SER A 275 -4.77 -6.39 8.07
CA SER A 275 -6.09 -5.80 7.85
C SER A 275 -6.01 -4.30 7.62
N ASP A 276 -7.05 -3.72 7.00
CA ASP A 276 -7.18 -2.28 6.82
C ASP A 276 -7.21 -1.51 8.15
N GLU A 277 -7.69 -2.14 9.21
CA GLU A 277 -7.67 -1.56 10.55
C GLU A 277 -6.24 -1.47 11.11
N GLU A 278 -5.43 -2.52 10.96
CA GLU A 278 -4.02 -2.52 11.35
C GLU A 278 -3.23 -1.49 10.54
N ILE A 279 -3.50 -1.37 9.24
CA ILE A 279 -2.91 -0.36 8.35
C ILE A 279 -3.28 1.04 8.83
N GLY A 280 -4.56 1.31 9.06
CA GLY A 280 -5.06 2.63 9.50
C GLY A 280 -4.47 3.06 10.85
N ARG A 281 -4.43 2.17 11.84
CA ARG A 281 -3.79 2.42 13.14
C ARG A 281 -2.30 2.74 13.00
N THR A 282 -1.60 1.97 12.17
CA THR A 282 -0.17 2.17 11.93
C THR A 282 0.11 3.50 11.23
N LEU A 283 -0.72 3.88 10.27
CA LEU A 283 -0.60 5.14 9.55
C LEU A 283 -0.71 6.34 10.50
N VAL A 284 -1.72 6.34 11.38
CA VAL A 284 -1.89 7.40 12.39
C VAL A 284 -0.70 7.41 13.36
N LEU A 285 -0.21 6.24 13.79
CA LEU A 285 0.95 6.13 14.65
C LEU A 285 2.22 6.71 13.98
N VAL A 286 2.46 6.40 12.71
CA VAL A 286 3.61 6.93 11.95
C VAL A 286 3.51 8.45 11.82
N LEU A 287 2.34 8.97 11.49
CA LEU A 287 2.09 10.41 11.43
C LEU A 287 2.38 11.07 12.80
N GLU A 288 1.83 10.52 13.87
CA GLU A 288 1.90 11.09 15.23
C GLU A 288 3.30 10.95 15.84
N ARG A 289 3.96 9.80 15.67
CA ARG A 289 5.19 9.46 16.39
C ARG A 289 6.46 9.59 15.55
N CYS A 290 6.38 9.27 14.25
CA CYS A 290 7.53 9.39 13.35
C CYS A 290 7.54 10.71 12.59
N LYS A 291 6.45 11.52 12.66
CA LYS A 291 6.29 12.80 11.93
C LYS A 291 6.41 12.61 10.41
N ALA A 292 6.01 11.44 9.91
CA ALA A 292 6.08 11.07 8.52
C ALA A 292 4.67 10.88 7.92
N VAL A 293 4.47 11.40 6.72
CA VAL A 293 3.28 11.16 5.92
C VAL A 293 3.58 10.00 4.97
N VAL A 294 2.90 8.89 5.17
CA VAL A 294 3.06 7.66 4.38
C VAL A 294 1.67 7.24 3.87
N GLU A 295 1.61 6.66 2.69
CA GLU A 295 0.34 6.11 2.18
C GLU A 295 0.01 4.75 2.82
N PRO A 296 -1.25 4.30 2.81
CA PRO A 296 -1.65 3.01 3.39
C PRO A 296 -0.83 1.83 2.87
N ALA A 297 -0.53 1.78 1.57
CA ALA A 297 0.32 0.76 0.96
C ALA A 297 1.77 0.77 1.49
N GLY A 298 2.26 1.94 1.90
CA GLY A 298 3.62 2.13 2.39
C GLY A 298 3.86 1.65 3.81
N VAL A 299 2.83 1.50 4.63
CA VAL A 299 2.98 1.13 6.06
C VAL A 299 2.68 -0.34 6.36
N VAL A 300 2.24 -1.15 5.39
CA VAL A 300 1.81 -2.55 5.64
C VAL A 300 2.90 -3.39 6.32
N GLY A 301 4.17 -3.23 5.92
CA GLY A 301 5.30 -3.93 6.56
C GLY A 301 5.45 -3.58 8.04
N LEU A 302 5.30 -2.31 8.37
CA LEU A 302 5.32 -1.84 9.76
C LEU A 302 4.06 -2.29 10.53
N ALA A 303 2.90 -2.31 9.87
CA ALA A 303 1.66 -2.82 10.47
C ALA A 303 1.80 -4.30 10.87
N ALA A 304 2.40 -5.13 10.02
CA ALA A 304 2.67 -6.52 10.30
C ALA A 304 3.62 -6.70 11.51
N LEU A 305 4.64 -5.85 11.60
CA LEU A 305 5.58 -5.88 12.71
C LEU A 305 4.93 -5.51 14.05
N LEU A 306 4.17 -4.41 14.06
CA LEU A 306 3.51 -3.91 15.27
C LEU A 306 2.33 -4.78 15.73
N SER A 307 1.73 -5.56 14.85
CA SER A 307 0.69 -6.54 15.20
C SER A 307 1.22 -7.87 15.75
N GLY A 308 2.55 -8.01 15.89
CA GLY A 308 3.19 -9.23 16.41
C GLY A 308 3.13 -10.43 15.47
N ARG A 309 2.81 -10.25 14.20
CA ARG A 309 2.72 -11.35 13.20
C ARG A 309 4.07 -11.79 12.66
N VAL A 310 5.13 -11.03 12.93
CA VAL A 310 6.47 -11.29 12.43
C VAL A 310 7.29 -12.01 13.49
N PRO A 311 7.60 -13.31 13.32
CA PRO A 311 8.35 -14.06 14.30
C PRO A 311 9.79 -13.56 14.45
N GLY A 312 10.40 -13.85 15.61
CA GLY A 312 11.75 -13.44 15.97
C GLY A 312 11.78 -12.15 16.77
N THR A 313 12.91 -11.93 17.47
CA THR A 313 13.14 -10.78 18.36
C THR A 313 14.30 -9.89 17.92
N GLY A 314 15.09 -10.31 16.93
CA GLY A 314 16.21 -9.55 16.38
C GLY A 314 15.74 -8.30 15.59
N PRO A 315 16.67 -7.41 15.20
CA PRO A 315 16.37 -6.19 14.48
C PRO A 315 15.56 -6.41 13.21
N ALA A 316 14.51 -5.61 13.01
CA ALA A 316 13.66 -5.69 11.82
C ALA A 316 13.61 -4.35 11.08
N LEU A 317 13.47 -4.40 9.76
CA LEU A 317 13.34 -3.23 8.92
C LEU A 317 12.05 -3.30 8.09
N ALA A 318 11.28 -2.21 8.12
CA ALA A 318 10.12 -2.05 7.25
C ALA A 318 10.40 -1.02 6.14
N VAL A 319 10.10 -1.39 4.89
CA VAL A 319 10.17 -0.46 3.76
C VAL A 319 8.90 0.38 3.73
N LEU A 320 9.01 1.69 3.93
CA LEU A 320 7.93 2.67 3.75
C LEU A 320 7.89 3.06 2.27
N SER A 321 7.16 2.31 1.46
CA SER A 321 7.32 2.27 0.01
C SER A 321 6.81 3.51 -0.74
N GLY A 322 5.88 4.28 -0.14
CA GLY A 322 5.31 5.49 -0.75
C GLY A 322 4.57 6.38 0.24
N GLY A 323 4.38 7.65 -0.13
CA GLY A 323 3.74 8.68 0.67
C GLY A 323 2.66 9.49 -0.07
N ASN A 324 2.29 9.10 -1.28
CA ASN A 324 1.31 9.82 -2.12
C ASN A 324 -0.14 9.53 -1.69
N VAL A 325 -0.44 9.81 -0.43
CA VAL A 325 -1.78 9.63 0.15
C VAL A 325 -2.70 10.79 -0.24
N ASP A 326 -3.96 10.47 -0.52
CA ASP A 326 -5.00 11.49 -0.70
C ASP A 326 -5.29 12.17 0.66
N PRO A 327 -5.21 13.51 0.75
CA PRO A 327 -5.51 14.25 1.98
C PRO A 327 -6.90 13.97 2.55
N LEU A 328 -7.91 13.75 1.70
CA LEU A 328 -9.28 13.41 2.15
C LEU A 328 -9.31 12.01 2.77
N LEU A 329 -8.60 11.05 2.18
CA LEU A 329 -8.46 9.71 2.76
C LEU A 329 -7.68 9.80 4.07
N LEU A 330 -6.58 10.56 4.11
CA LEU A 330 -5.80 10.75 5.33
C LEU A 330 -6.65 11.33 6.46
N GLY A 331 -7.48 12.34 6.17
CA GLY A 331 -8.43 12.91 7.15
C GLY A 331 -9.37 11.85 7.73
N LYS A 332 -9.98 11.01 6.88
CA LYS A 332 -10.85 9.90 7.32
C LYS A 332 -10.11 8.86 8.16
N LEU A 333 -8.87 8.56 7.81
CA LEU A 333 -8.04 7.59 8.55
C LEU A 333 -7.62 8.14 9.92
N ILE A 334 -7.28 9.43 10.00
CA ILE A 334 -6.99 10.10 11.29
C ILE A 334 -8.23 10.07 12.19
N GLU A 335 -9.38 10.47 11.69
CA GLU A 335 -10.64 10.44 12.46
C GLU A 335 -10.93 9.02 12.98
N ARG A 336 -10.80 8.01 12.12
CA ARG A 336 -11.01 6.61 12.48
C ARG A 336 -9.99 6.10 13.52
N GLY A 337 -8.72 6.47 13.35
CA GLY A 337 -7.65 6.12 14.29
C GLY A 337 -7.82 6.77 15.66
N LEU A 338 -8.26 8.03 15.70
CA LEU A 338 -8.59 8.73 16.93
C LEU A 338 -9.80 8.11 17.63
N SER A 339 -10.82 7.70 16.88
CA SER A 339 -11.99 6.97 17.42
C SER A 339 -11.57 5.63 18.02
N ALA A 340 -10.78 4.83 17.31
CA ALA A 340 -10.29 3.53 17.77
C ALA A 340 -9.40 3.64 19.02
N SER A 341 -8.63 4.72 19.17
CA SER A 341 -7.82 5.01 20.35
C SER A 341 -8.60 5.58 21.54
N GLY A 342 -9.91 5.79 21.38
CA GLY A 342 -10.77 6.37 22.39
C GLY A 342 -10.55 7.87 22.64
N ARG A 343 -9.83 8.54 21.74
CA ARG A 343 -9.65 10.01 21.77
C ARG A 343 -10.77 10.77 21.06
N PHE A 344 -11.62 10.04 20.38
CA PHE A 344 -12.78 10.53 19.66
C PHE A 344 -13.98 9.64 19.97
N VAL A 345 -15.13 10.24 20.25
CA VAL A 345 -16.38 9.49 20.40
C VAL A 345 -17.50 10.19 19.67
N ARG A 346 -18.30 9.44 18.92
CA ARG A 346 -19.56 9.90 18.37
C ARG A 346 -20.69 9.31 19.19
N LEU A 347 -21.48 10.19 19.80
CA LEU A 347 -22.63 9.84 20.63
C LEU A 347 -23.90 10.26 19.94
N ARG A 348 -24.82 9.33 19.78
CA ARG A 348 -26.20 9.59 19.40
C ARG A 348 -27.04 9.67 20.64
N ILE A 349 -27.76 10.78 20.83
CA ILE A 349 -28.62 11.02 22.00
C ILE A 349 -30.01 11.38 21.48
N VAL A 350 -31.05 10.66 21.92
CA VAL A 350 -32.44 10.96 21.60
C VAL A 350 -33.07 11.68 22.80
N VAL A 351 -33.66 12.84 22.53
CA VAL A 351 -34.31 13.67 23.56
C VAL A 351 -35.63 14.26 23.06
N PRO A 352 -36.55 14.64 23.95
CA PRO A 352 -37.75 15.37 23.54
C PRO A 352 -37.43 16.68 22.80
N ASP A 353 -38.16 16.98 21.72
CA ASP A 353 -38.02 18.24 20.97
C ASP A 353 -38.62 19.41 21.73
N ARG A 354 -37.87 19.90 22.71
CA ARG A 354 -38.27 21.00 23.58
C ARG A 354 -37.15 22.01 23.74
N PRO A 355 -37.48 23.30 23.89
CA PRO A 355 -36.50 24.33 24.22
C PRO A 355 -35.71 23.95 25.49
N GLY A 356 -34.36 24.07 25.39
CA GLY A 356 -33.43 23.74 26.46
C GLY A 356 -32.87 22.31 26.45
N ALA A 357 -33.42 21.36 25.66
CA ALA A 357 -32.92 20.00 25.61
C ALA A 357 -31.42 19.95 25.19
N LEU A 358 -31.05 20.64 24.12
CA LEU A 358 -29.67 20.74 23.65
C LEU A 358 -28.77 21.44 24.69
N ALA A 359 -29.25 22.52 25.31
CA ALA A 359 -28.48 23.24 26.36
C ALA A 359 -28.19 22.36 27.57
N ARG A 360 -29.13 21.50 27.95
CA ARG A 360 -28.92 20.52 29.05
C ARG A 360 -27.81 19.52 28.70
N ILE A 361 -27.83 18.95 27.48
CA ILE A 361 -26.82 17.99 27.08
C ILE A 361 -25.43 18.66 27.01
N THR A 362 -25.32 19.82 26.39
CA THR A 362 -24.04 20.54 26.29
C THR A 362 -23.53 20.96 27.67
N GLY A 363 -24.42 21.33 28.62
CA GLY A 363 -24.05 21.59 30.00
C GLY A 363 -23.48 20.37 30.72
N LEU A 364 -24.08 19.19 30.52
CA LEU A 364 -23.57 17.93 31.08
C LEU A 364 -22.21 17.54 30.51
N LEU A 365 -21.98 17.75 29.19
CA LEU A 365 -20.70 17.51 28.54
C LEU A 365 -19.64 18.50 29.06
N ALA A 366 -19.96 19.77 29.15
CA ALA A 366 -19.07 20.80 29.69
C ALA A 366 -18.66 20.55 31.13
N ALA A 367 -19.59 20.09 31.99
CA ALA A 367 -19.30 19.73 33.38
C ALA A 367 -18.31 18.53 33.50
N GLN A 368 -18.15 17.74 32.46
CA GLN A 368 -17.19 16.64 32.38
C GLN A 368 -15.87 17.03 31.68
N GLY A 369 -15.71 18.31 31.32
CA GLY A 369 -14.53 18.81 30.64
C GLY A 369 -14.37 18.26 29.21
N LEU A 370 -15.47 17.86 28.55
CA LEU A 370 -15.46 17.33 27.19
C LEU A 370 -15.58 18.45 26.18
N ASN A 371 -14.68 18.45 25.19
CA ASN A 371 -14.74 19.36 24.08
C ASN A 371 -15.67 18.81 22.99
N VAL A 372 -16.61 19.66 22.54
CA VAL A 372 -17.55 19.31 21.47
C VAL A 372 -16.98 19.78 20.12
N LEU A 373 -16.75 18.85 19.20
CA LEU A 373 -16.17 19.12 17.88
C LEU A 373 -17.25 19.35 16.83
N SER A 374 -18.35 18.58 16.88
CA SER A 374 -19.54 18.83 16.05
C SER A 374 -20.82 18.44 16.79
N VAL A 375 -21.91 19.07 16.38
CA VAL A 375 -23.27 18.74 16.83
C VAL A 375 -24.15 18.71 15.58
N ASP A 376 -24.71 17.54 15.29
CA ASP A 376 -25.68 17.35 14.22
C ASP A 376 -27.05 17.12 14.86
N HIS A 377 -28.02 18.00 14.55
CA HIS A 377 -29.35 17.99 15.15
C HIS A 377 -30.40 17.62 14.11
N HIS A 378 -31.00 16.43 14.25
CA HIS A 378 -31.94 15.89 13.28
C HIS A 378 -33.35 15.80 13.87
N ARG A 379 -34.32 16.51 13.25
CA ARG A 379 -35.73 16.52 13.63
C ARG A 379 -36.60 15.53 12.85
N ALA A 380 -36.05 14.89 11.84
CA ALA A 380 -36.78 13.93 11.02
C ALA A 380 -35.89 12.70 10.77
N GLY A 381 -36.44 11.51 10.98
CA GLY A 381 -35.74 10.25 10.71
C GLY A 381 -36.59 9.05 11.11
N VAL A 382 -36.32 7.90 10.50
CA VAL A 382 -37.08 6.63 10.70
C VAL A 382 -37.00 6.08 12.13
N ARG A 383 -36.11 6.62 12.97
CA ARG A 383 -35.79 6.11 14.33
C ARG A 383 -36.14 7.07 15.46
N VAL A 384 -36.85 8.16 15.17
CA VAL A 384 -37.16 9.21 16.19
C VAL A 384 -38.69 9.32 16.30
N GLY A 385 -39.20 9.37 17.52
CA GLY A 385 -40.64 9.58 17.79
C GLY A 385 -41.11 10.96 17.33
N VAL A 386 -42.44 11.15 17.26
CA VAL A 386 -43.03 12.39 16.74
C VAL A 386 -42.64 13.64 17.56
N ASP A 387 -42.38 13.48 18.84
CA ASP A 387 -41.98 14.58 19.77
C ASP A 387 -40.51 14.47 20.20
N GLU A 388 -39.68 13.77 19.44
CA GLU A 388 -38.27 13.53 19.77
C GLU A 388 -37.35 14.07 18.67
N VAL A 389 -36.13 14.38 19.07
CA VAL A 389 -35.03 14.73 18.16
C VAL A 389 -33.81 13.89 18.46
N GLU A 390 -33.10 13.59 17.39
CA GLU A 390 -31.79 12.96 17.47
C GLU A 390 -30.72 14.04 17.44
N VAL A 391 -29.78 13.97 18.39
CA VAL A 391 -28.61 14.84 18.43
C VAL A 391 -27.37 13.96 18.40
N VAL A 392 -26.54 14.12 17.38
CA VAL A 392 -25.26 13.41 17.27
C VAL A 392 -24.15 14.37 17.67
N PHE A 393 -23.43 14.03 18.69
CA PHE A 393 -22.24 14.74 19.15
C PHE A 393 -20.98 14.03 18.71
N THR A 394 -20.01 14.76 18.17
CA THR A 394 -18.63 14.31 18.08
C THR A 394 -17.83 15.01 19.18
N LEU A 395 -17.26 14.23 20.08
CA LEU A 395 -16.56 14.72 21.27
C LEU A 395 -15.09 14.30 21.25
N GLU A 396 -14.24 15.19 21.73
CA GLU A 396 -12.86 14.86 22.06
C GLU A 396 -12.81 14.28 23.47
N THR A 397 -12.13 13.13 23.61
CA THR A 397 -11.89 12.47 24.88
C THR A 397 -10.39 12.21 25.04
N ARG A 398 -9.90 12.25 26.27
CA ARG A 398 -8.47 12.04 26.57
C ARG A 398 -8.05 10.59 26.35
N ASP A 399 -8.90 9.67 26.75
CA ASP A 399 -8.64 8.24 26.76
C ASP A 399 -9.95 7.43 26.79
N PRO A 400 -9.89 6.08 26.62
CA PRO A 400 -11.07 5.22 26.67
C PRO A 400 -11.83 5.25 28.02
N ASP A 401 -11.15 5.58 29.11
CA ASP A 401 -11.76 5.63 30.42
C ASP A 401 -12.68 6.86 30.56
N GLN A 402 -12.20 8.04 30.17
CA GLN A 402 -13.02 9.24 30.11
C GLN A 402 -14.22 9.06 29.18
N ARG A 403 -14.01 8.36 28.02
CA ARG A 403 -15.12 8.03 27.12
C ARG A 403 -16.20 7.20 27.82
N ARG A 404 -15.82 6.16 28.58
CA ARG A 404 -16.78 5.33 29.35
C ARG A 404 -17.50 6.16 30.40
N GLU A 405 -16.74 6.91 31.18
CA GLU A 405 -17.31 7.78 32.25
C GLU A 405 -18.32 8.77 31.68
N ALA A 406 -18.03 9.39 30.52
CA ALA A 406 -18.92 10.32 29.86
C ALA A 406 -20.25 9.66 29.45
N VAL A 407 -20.21 8.48 28.86
CA VAL A 407 -21.41 7.73 28.47
C VAL A 407 -22.23 7.33 29.69
N ASP A 408 -21.59 6.81 30.74
CA ASP A 408 -22.25 6.34 31.95
C ASP A 408 -22.93 7.50 32.70
N ARG A 409 -22.29 8.66 32.78
CA ARG A 409 -22.90 9.86 33.39
C ARG A 409 -24.11 10.36 32.60
N LEU A 410 -24.03 10.41 31.26
CA LEU A 410 -25.17 10.82 30.45
C LEU A 410 -26.35 9.86 30.61
N ARG A 411 -26.09 8.56 30.71
CA ARG A 411 -27.11 7.53 30.95
C ARG A 411 -27.71 7.64 32.37
N ALA A 412 -26.88 7.95 33.36
CA ALA A 412 -27.35 8.18 34.75
C ALA A 412 -28.28 9.39 34.84
N GLU A 413 -28.14 10.39 33.98
CA GLU A 413 -29.04 11.53 33.84
C GLU A 413 -30.33 11.21 33.05
N GLY A 414 -30.57 9.96 32.73
CA GLY A 414 -31.76 9.47 32.04
C GLY A 414 -31.74 9.67 30.52
N LEU A 415 -30.59 9.96 29.93
CA LEU A 415 -30.45 10.12 28.49
C LEU A 415 -30.26 8.75 27.79
N HIS A 416 -30.94 8.54 26.68
CA HIS A 416 -30.67 7.39 25.83
C HIS A 416 -29.46 7.69 24.92
N VAL A 417 -28.36 6.97 25.18
CA VAL A 417 -27.07 7.23 24.53
C VAL A 417 -26.58 5.99 23.80
N ASP A 418 -26.44 6.10 22.47
CA ASP A 418 -25.82 5.12 21.61
C ASP A 418 -24.43 5.59 21.21
N LEU A 419 -23.46 4.65 21.21
CA LEU A 419 -22.14 4.85 20.63
C LEU A 419 -22.23 4.57 19.12
N LEU A 420 -21.85 5.57 18.31
CA LEU A 420 -21.68 5.40 16.88
C LEU A 420 -20.21 5.07 16.61
N GLY A 421 -19.96 3.87 16.04
CA GLY A 421 -18.61 3.35 15.74
C GLY A 421 -17.92 4.06 14.58
#